data_4bdb0d5311cf65d03833111be92471af
#
_entry.id   4bdb0d5311cf65d03833111be92471af
#
_cell.length_a   1.000
_cell.length_b   1.000
_cell.length_c   1.000
_cell.angle_alpha   90.00
_cell.angle_beta   90.00
_cell.angle_gamma   90.00
#
_symmetry.space_group_name_H-M   'P 1'
#
loop_
_entity.id
_entity.type
_entity.pdbx_description
1 polymer ?
#
loop_
_entity_poly.entity_id
_entity_poly.type
_entity_poly.pdbx_seq_one_letter_code
_entity_poly.pdbx_strand_id
1 'polypeptide(L)'
;MLSSLRRLVNTKYLTPVRLSSLSQTPQKSENDVKLYILEYHYVKDATEKRQPYREEHLKLASKLAKANKIILAGATEQPPTGGVLIWRNTSVEEITEFVRKDPYVQNGVVTKWTIKPFLAVVGAKEFSNDLLKV
;
A
#
# COMPACT_ATOMS: atom_id res chain seq x y z
N MET A 1 -33.74 -14.06 53.38
CA MET A 1 -32.59 -14.99 53.43
C MET A 1 -32.21 -15.51 52.05
N LEU A 2 -33.13 -16.10 51.38
CA LEU A 2 -32.88 -16.66 50.03
C LEU A 2 -32.52 -15.61 48.98
N SER A 3 -33.00 -14.40 49.14
CA SER A 3 -32.75 -13.30 48.21
C SER A 3 -31.30 -12.81 48.19
N SER A 4 -30.60 -12.91 49.34
CA SER A 4 -29.21 -12.48 49.42
C SER A 4 -28.25 -13.40 48.69
N LEU A 5 -28.51 -14.71 48.77
CA LEU A 5 -27.72 -15.69 48.04
C LEU A 5 -27.90 -15.60 46.56
N ARG A 6 -29.08 -15.32 46.07
CA ARG A 6 -29.36 -15.14 44.65
C ARG A 6 -28.63 -13.92 44.08
N ARG A 7 -28.56 -12.85 44.84
CA ARG A 7 -27.85 -11.66 44.44
C ARG A 7 -26.36 -11.91 44.25
N LEU A 8 -25.76 -12.63 45.17
CA LEU A 8 -24.33 -12.96 45.08
C LEU A 8 -24.00 -13.82 43.87
N VAL A 9 -24.85 -14.81 43.59
CA VAL A 9 -24.65 -15.68 42.44
C VAL A 9 -24.77 -14.90 41.12
N ASN A 10 -25.76 -14.03 41.04
CA ASN A 10 -25.96 -13.21 39.85
C ASN A 10 -24.82 -12.26 39.62
N THR A 11 -24.26 -11.66 40.66
CA THR A 11 -23.13 -10.77 40.53
C THR A 11 -21.88 -11.48 40.02
N LYS A 12 -21.68 -12.73 40.40
CA LYS A 12 -20.57 -13.52 39.90
C LYS A 12 -20.69 -13.85 38.42
N TYR A 13 -21.87 -14.10 37.95
CA TYR A 13 -22.11 -14.41 36.55
C TYR A 13 -22.18 -13.16 35.69
N LEU A 14 -22.37 -12.00 36.27
CA LEU A 14 -22.40 -10.73 35.59
C LEU A 14 -21.03 -10.12 35.37
N THR A 15 -19.96 -10.87 35.58
CA THR A 15 -18.63 -10.45 35.14
C THR A 15 -18.24 -11.03 33.76
N PRO A 16 -19.05 -10.93 32.75
CA PRO A 16 -18.70 -11.39 31.40
C PRO A 16 -17.75 -10.40 30.66
N VAL A 17 -17.20 -9.45 31.37
CA VAL A 17 -16.19 -8.54 30.85
C VAL A 17 -15.05 -9.27 30.16
N ARG A 18 -14.80 -10.51 30.56
CA ARG A 18 -13.84 -11.38 29.90
C ARG A 18 -14.17 -11.69 28.44
N LEU A 19 -15.47 -11.75 28.13
CA LEU A 19 -15.91 -12.05 26.76
C LEU A 19 -15.63 -10.92 25.79
N SER A 20 -15.71 -9.67 26.25
CA SER A 20 -15.38 -8.53 25.41
C SER A 20 -13.88 -8.42 25.14
N SER A 21 -13.04 -8.89 26.07
CA SER A 21 -11.60 -8.91 25.87
C SER A 21 -11.14 -10.02 24.90
N LEU A 22 -11.93 -11.09 24.78
CA LEU A 22 -11.63 -12.22 23.89
C LEU A 22 -12.04 -11.94 22.42
N SER A 23 -12.92 -11.00 22.19
CA SER A 23 -13.39 -10.67 20.86
C SER A 23 -12.51 -9.65 20.12
N GLN A 24 -11.47 -9.15 20.78
CA GLN A 24 -10.50 -8.28 20.15
C GLN A 24 -9.47 -9.12 19.40
N THR A 25 -9.84 -9.61 18.23
CA THR A 25 -8.84 -9.92 17.23
C THR A 25 -8.06 -8.63 16.96
N PRO A 26 -6.73 -8.64 16.99
CA PRO A 26 -5.97 -7.47 16.62
C PRO A 26 -6.33 -7.14 15.18
N GLN A 27 -7.18 -6.14 15.00
CA GLN A 27 -7.40 -5.56 13.68
C GLN A 27 -6.07 -4.95 13.28
N LYS A 28 -5.46 -5.56 12.29
CA LYS A 28 -4.29 -5.02 11.63
C LYS A 28 -4.67 -3.65 11.08
N SER A 29 -4.24 -2.61 11.75
CA SER A 29 -4.51 -1.25 11.30
C SER A 29 -3.87 -1.07 9.92
N GLU A 30 -4.51 -0.30 9.05
CA GLU A 30 -3.92 0.12 7.77
C GLU A 30 -2.53 0.74 7.95
N ASN A 31 -2.24 1.24 9.16
CA ASN A 31 -0.96 1.80 9.56
C ASN A 31 0.21 0.80 9.57
N ASP A 32 -0.06 -0.51 9.45
CA ASP A 32 0.97 -1.54 9.39
C ASP A 32 1.49 -1.81 7.97
N VAL A 33 0.90 -1.22 6.95
CA VAL A 33 1.37 -1.38 5.58
C VAL A 33 2.51 -0.41 5.32
N LYS A 34 3.71 -0.95 5.16
CA LYS A 34 4.93 -0.18 4.95
C LYS A 34 5.22 0.09 3.48
N LEU A 35 4.82 -0.82 2.62
CA LEU A 35 5.09 -0.76 1.19
C LEU A 35 3.83 -0.96 0.37
N TYR A 36 3.79 -0.30 -0.79
CA TYR A 36 2.79 -0.52 -1.84
C TYR A 36 3.47 -0.74 -3.17
N ILE A 37 2.82 -1.51 -4.03
CA ILE A 37 3.17 -1.63 -5.44
C ILE A 37 2.09 -0.93 -6.25
N LEU A 38 2.49 0.05 -7.06
CA LEU A 38 1.71 0.57 -8.16
C LEU A 38 2.16 -0.13 -9.43
N GLU A 39 1.24 -0.80 -10.08
CA GLU A 39 1.48 -1.52 -11.32
C GLU A 39 0.74 -0.86 -12.47
N TYR A 40 1.45 -0.57 -13.56
CA TYR A 40 0.93 0.01 -14.79
C TYR A 40 0.89 -1.01 -15.91
N HIS A 41 -0.18 -1.01 -16.67
CA HIS A 41 -0.30 -1.70 -17.94
C HIS A 41 -0.27 -0.67 -19.06
N TYR A 42 0.64 -0.84 -20.00
CA TYR A 42 0.82 0.11 -21.09
C TYR A 42 0.01 -0.28 -22.32
N VAL A 43 -0.34 0.74 -23.08
CA VAL A 43 -0.90 0.60 -24.42
C VAL A 43 0.10 -0.10 -25.34
N LYS A 44 -0.42 -0.71 -26.41
CA LYS A 44 0.42 -1.23 -27.48
C LYS A 44 1.31 -0.11 -28.07
N ASP A 45 2.56 -0.46 -28.43
CA ASP A 45 3.55 0.48 -28.97
C ASP A 45 3.92 1.61 -27.99
N ALA A 46 3.93 1.27 -26.69
CA ALA A 46 4.22 2.22 -25.63
C ALA A 46 5.59 2.89 -25.75
N THR A 47 6.59 2.21 -26.34
CA THR A 47 7.92 2.79 -26.56
C THR A 47 7.84 4.11 -27.32
N GLU A 48 7.06 4.16 -28.37
CA GLU A 48 6.88 5.35 -29.19
C GLU A 48 5.88 6.33 -28.55
N LYS A 49 4.76 5.81 -28.09
CA LYS A 49 3.66 6.63 -27.57
C LYS A 49 4.00 7.38 -26.28
N ARG A 50 4.89 6.85 -25.45
CA ARG A 50 5.32 7.50 -24.22
C ARG A 50 6.35 8.62 -24.42
N GLN A 51 7.04 8.65 -25.56
CA GLN A 51 8.15 9.59 -25.79
C GLN A 51 7.80 11.05 -25.51
N PRO A 52 6.67 11.61 -26.00
CA PRO A 52 6.32 13.00 -25.73
C PRO A 52 6.10 13.32 -24.24
N TYR A 53 5.79 12.32 -23.44
CA TYR A 53 5.39 12.47 -22.03
C TYR A 53 6.46 11.96 -21.06
N ARG A 54 7.54 11.35 -21.57
CA ARG A 54 8.53 10.65 -20.77
C ARG A 54 9.26 11.58 -19.79
N GLU A 55 9.66 12.73 -20.24
CA GLU A 55 10.39 13.70 -19.44
C GLU A 55 9.57 14.14 -18.20
N GLU A 56 8.34 14.56 -18.42
CA GLU A 56 7.45 15.00 -17.33
C GLU A 56 7.06 13.86 -16.39
N HIS A 57 6.83 12.66 -16.93
CA HIS A 57 6.59 11.45 -16.12
C HIS A 57 7.79 11.18 -15.20
N LEU A 58 9.01 11.14 -15.73
CA LEU A 58 10.21 10.89 -14.95
C LEU A 58 10.49 11.99 -13.93
N LYS A 59 10.21 13.24 -14.26
CA LYS A 59 10.35 14.38 -13.37
C LYS A 59 9.42 14.24 -12.16
N LEU A 60 8.16 13.87 -12.40
CA LEU A 60 7.18 13.63 -11.34
C LEU A 60 7.61 12.47 -10.42
N ALA A 61 8.01 11.34 -10.99
CA ALA A 61 8.46 10.18 -10.24
C ALA A 61 9.76 10.47 -9.46
N SER A 62 10.73 11.16 -10.09
CA SER A 62 12.00 11.52 -9.46
C SER A 62 11.82 12.44 -8.26
N LYS A 63 10.87 13.37 -8.31
CA LYS A 63 10.54 14.23 -7.18
C LYS A 63 10.12 13.40 -5.96
N LEU A 64 9.31 12.38 -6.17
CA LEU A 64 8.82 11.49 -5.10
C LEU A 64 9.90 10.50 -4.64
N ALA A 65 10.79 10.09 -5.52
CA ALA A 65 11.96 9.31 -5.15
C ALA A 65 12.92 10.12 -4.25
N LYS A 66 13.17 11.38 -4.59
CA LYS A 66 13.97 12.30 -3.75
C LYS A 66 13.31 12.56 -2.40
N ALA A 67 11.99 12.57 -2.34
CA ALA A 67 11.22 12.67 -1.09
C ALA A 67 11.14 11.34 -0.33
N ASN A 68 11.85 10.31 -0.78
CA ASN A 68 11.91 9.00 -0.14
C ASN A 68 10.57 8.24 -0.11
N LYS A 69 9.69 8.55 -1.04
CA LYS A 69 8.38 7.90 -1.19
C LYS A 69 8.39 6.78 -2.23
N ILE A 70 9.09 6.95 -3.33
CA ILE A 70 9.34 5.88 -4.30
C ILE A 70 10.73 5.30 -4.04
N ILE A 71 10.77 3.99 -3.76
CA ILE A 71 12.03 3.27 -3.54
C ILE A 71 12.66 2.87 -4.86
N LEU A 72 11.86 2.37 -5.77
CA LEU A 72 12.29 1.84 -7.05
C LEU A 72 11.14 1.92 -8.03
N ALA A 73 11.43 2.30 -9.26
CA ALA A 73 10.46 2.35 -10.34
C ALA A 73 11.11 2.00 -11.67
N GLY A 74 10.38 1.34 -12.53
CA GLY A 74 10.86 0.97 -13.85
C GLY A 74 9.80 0.35 -14.72
N ALA A 75 10.11 0.25 -16.01
CA ALA A 75 9.28 -0.46 -16.96
C ALA A 75 9.50 -1.97 -16.87
N THR A 76 8.44 -2.71 -17.14
CA THR A 76 8.48 -4.17 -17.27
C THR A 76 8.60 -4.54 -18.75
N GLU A 77 9.45 -5.53 -18.99
CA GLU A 77 9.71 -6.09 -20.33
C GLU A 77 10.46 -5.15 -21.30
N GLN A 78 10.92 -5.74 -22.39
CA GLN A 78 11.60 -5.05 -23.48
C GLN A 78 11.14 -5.66 -24.81
N PRO A 79 10.35 -4.93 -25.61
CA PRO A 79 9.84 -3.57 -25.37
C PRO A 79 8.85 -3.49 -24.20
N PRO A 80 8.68 -2.32 -23.57
CA PRO A 80 7.91 -2.21 -22.34
C PRO A 80 6.41 -2.40 -22.56
N THR A 81 5.81 -3.25 -21.72
CA THR A 81 4.37 -3.53 -21.68
C THR A 81 3.70 -2.95 -20.44
N GLY A 82 4.49 -2.49 -19.49
CA GLY A 82 3.99 -1.93 -18.24
C GLY A 82 5.08 -1.27 -17.43
N GLY A 83 4.78 -0.99 -16.20
CA GLY A 83 5.71 -0.44 -15.23
C GLY A 83 5.34 -0.83 -13.81
N VAL A 84 6.33 -0.85 -12.93
CA VAL A 84 6.17 -1.10 -11.50
C VAL A 84 6.85 0.02 -10.73
N LEU A 85 6.13 0.55 -9.74
CA LEU A 85 6.65 1.55 -8.81
C LEU A 85 6.44 1.03 -7.39
N ILE A 86 7.51 0.94 -6.62
CA ILE A 86 7.47 0.50 -5.22
C ILE A 86 7.51 1.73 -4.33
N TRP A 87 6.49 1.84 -3.46
CA TRP A 87 6.26 2.99 -2.60
C TRP A 87 6.42 2.64 -1.14
N ARG A 88 6.86 3.63 -0.36
CA ARG A 88 6.91 3.57 1.11
C ARG A 88 6.43 4.87 1.74
N ASN A 89 6.13 4.85 3.03
CA ASN A 89 5.75 6.04 3.80
C ASN A 89 4.65 6.86 3.12
N THR A 90 3.65 6.18 2.59
CA THR A 90 2.59 6.79 1.80
C THR A 90 1.26 6.07 2.01
N SER A 91 0.20 6.66 1.51
CA SER A 91 -1.15 6.09 1.50
C SER A 91 -1.61 5.78 0.08
N VAL A 92 -2.67 4.98 -0.03
CA VAL A 92 -3.33 4.71 -1.31
C VAL A 92 -3.80 6.00 -1.96
N GLU A 93 -4.29 6.95 -1.17
CA GLU A 93 -4.76 8.27 -1.63
C GLU A 93 -3.63 9.09 -2.26
N GLU A 94 -2.46 9.11 -1.63
CA GLU A 94 -1.28 9.80 -2.17
C GLU A 94 -0.81 9.18 -3.49
N ILE A 95 -0.80 7.85 -3.57
CA ILE A 95 -0.43 7.12 -4.80
C ILE A 95 -1.47 7.40 -5.90
N THR A 96 -2.75 7.40 -5.56
CA THR A 96 -3.83 7.72 -6.51
C THR A 96 -3.69 9.15 -7.05
N GLU A 97 -3.28 10.09 -6.21
CA GLU A 97 -3.03 11.46 -6.64
C GLU A 97 -1.85 11.55 -7.61
N PHE A 98 -0.79 10.79 -7.37
CA PHE A 98 0.31 10.66 -8.33
C PHE A 98 -0.19 10.13 -9.67
N VAL A 99 -1.00 9.07 -9.67
CA VAL A 99 -1.56 8.47 -10.89
C VAL A 99 -2.37 9.49 -11.68
N ARG A 100 -3.18 10.30 -11.01
CA ARG A 100 -3.96 11.37 -11.68
C ARG A 100 -3.10 12.42 -12.36
N LYS A 101 -1.96 12.73 -11.78
CA LYS A 101 -1.02 13.75 -12.30
C LYS A 101 -0.05 13.21 -13.32
N ASP A 102 0.04 11.89 -13.45
CA ASP A 102 1.00 11.26 -14.34
C ASP A 102 0.62 11.48 -15.81
N PRO A 103 1.47 12.14 -16.61
CA PRO A 103 1.21 12.34 -18.03
C PRO A 103 1.00 11.05 -18.82
N TYR A 104 1.59 9.93 -18.37
CA TYR A 104 1.34 8.63 -18.99
C TYR A 104 -0.09 8.18 -18.84
N VAL A 105 -0.68 8.44 -17.68
CA VAL A 105 -2.10 8.12 -17.41
C VAL A 105 -3.01 9.09 -18.16
N GLN A 106 -2.71 10.38 -18.09
CA GLN A 106 -3.51 11.43 -18.73
C GLN A 106 -3.58 11.30 -20.25
N ASN A 107 -2.55 10.75 -20.86
CA ASN A 107 -2.42 10.65 -22.32
C ASN A 107 -2.58 9.21 -22.86
N GLY A 108 -3.12 8.32 -22.06
CA GLY A 108 -3.50 6.98 -22.50
C GLY A 108 -2.33 6.01 -22.75
N VAL A 109 -1.12 6.33 -22.31
CA VAL A 109 0.00 5.38 -22.33
C VAL A 109 -0.27 4.26 -21.34
N VAL A 110 -0.75 4.61 -20.15
CA VAL A 110 -1.26 3.68 -19.16
C VAL A 110 -2.74 3.42 -19.42
N THR A 111 -3.10 2.18 -19.68
CA THR A 111 -4.48 1.76 -19.96
C THR A 111 -5.19 1.23 -18.73
N LYS A 112 -4.42 0.70 -17.77
CA LYS A 112 -4.91 0.15 -16.51
C LYS A 112 -3.83 0.27 -15.46
N TRP A 113 -4.22 0.45 -14.21
CA TRP A 113 -3.31 0.45 -13.08
C TRP A 113 -3.95 -0.19 -11.85
N THR A 114 -3.11 -0.70 -10.96
CA THR A 114 -3.52 -1.27 -9.68
C THR A 114 -2.56 -0.84 -8.58
N ILE A 115 -3.09 -0.65 -7.37
CA ILE A 115 -2.31 -0.41 -6.16
C ILE A 115 -2.53 -1.59 -5.23
N LYS A 116 -1.44 -2.20 -4.77
CA LYS A 116 -1.49 -3.36 -3.87
C LYS A 116 -0.58 -3.13 -2.68
N PRO A 117 -1.00 -3.47 -1.45
CA PRO A 117 -0.06 -3.56 -0.33
C PRO A 117 0.98 -4.64 -0.62
N PHE A 118 2.23 -4.33 -0.30
CA PHE A 118 3.35 -5.27 -0.46
C PHE A 118 3.94 -5.58 0.91
N LEU A 119 3.85 -6.83 1.30
CA LEU A 119 4.31 -7.32 2.60
C LEU A 119 5.69 -7.94 2.42
N ALA A 120 6.71 -7.11 2.32
CA ALA A 120 8.08 -7.58 2.16
C ALA A 120 8.54 -8.33 3.41
N VAL A 121 9.10 -9.52 3.24
CA VAL A 121 9.61 -10.37 4.33
C VAL A 121 11.10 -10.65 4.19
N VAL A 122 11.65 -10.46 3.00
CA VAL A 122 13.07 -10.64 2.70
C VAL A 122 13.54 -9.46 1.86
N GLY A 123 14.70 -8.94 2.16
CA GLY A 123 15.31 -7.84 1.42
C GLY A 123 16.83 -7.85 1.57
N ALA A 124 17.52 -7.18 0.66
CA ALA A 124 18.95 -6.94 0.77
C ALA A 124 19.26 -5.96 1.91
N LYS A 125 20.53 -5.83 2.26
CA LYS A 125 20.97 -4.98 3.39
C LYS A 125 20.58 -3.50 3.25
N GLU A 126 20.41 -3.03 2.03
CA GLU A 126 20.00 -1.67 1.72
C GLU A 126 18.57 -1.37 2.17
N PHE A 127 17.76 -2.41 2.33
CA PHE A 127 16.40 -2.31 2.85
C PHE A 127 16.44 -2.55 4.35
N SER A 128 16.31 -1.51 5.12
CA SER A 128 16.36 -1.58 6.58
C SER A 128 15.22 -2.45 7.15
N ASN A 129 15.45 -3.01 8.32
CA ASN A 129 14.50 -3.89 9.00
C ASN A 129 13.12 -3.26 9.23
N ASP A 130 13.03 -1.93 9.20
CA ASP A 130 11.77 -1.20 9.33
C ASP A 130 10.85 -1.36 8.13
N LEU A 131 11.38 -1.74 6.96
CA LEU A 131 10.58 -2.03 5.77
C LEU A 131 10.12 -3.48 5.68
N LEU A 132 10.78 -4.37 6.39
CA LEU A 132 10.45 -5.79 6.37
C LEU A 132 9.47 -6.13 7.48
N LYS A 133 8.52 -7.00 7.17
CA LYS A 133 7.68 -7.64 8.19
C LYS A 133 8.34 -8.95 8.59
N VAL A 134 9.03 -8.87 9.69
CA VAL A 134 9.61 -10.07 10.31
C VAL A 134 8.67 -10.58 11.38
#